data_ab75cc12388e28dc50c66edc7fd02ed4
#
_entry.id   ab75cc12388e28dc50c66edc7fd02ed4
#
_cell.length_a   1.000
_cell.length_b   1.000
_cell.length_c   1.000
_cell.angle_alpha   90.00
_cell.angle_beta   90.00
_cell.angle_gamma   90.00
#
_symmetry.space_group_name_H-M   'P 1'
#
loop_
_entity.id
_entity.type
_entity.pdbx_description
1 polymer ?
#
loop_
_entity_poly.entity_id
_entity_poly.type
_entity_poly.pdbx_seq_one_letter_code
_entity_poly.pdbx_strand_id
1 'polypeptide(L)'
;MSATVVSSEVSYRCPDGFEMKSYLARPEREGTFPGVVLIAEATGVHREMKRIADDIASAGYAVIVPNIFSRGNVVFCLIQLVRDLKAERGRGVDDLLAARTWLLAQPFVDADRIATLGFCLGGGFALVLAKTGLFKAAGDFYGDPPKTLDGACPIVASYGDKDDLTFPHVPALRAELARLDIPNDVKVYPNVGHGFMNVQPNALMGLLLRYTPGHGGYDRSAADDAMERLLSFLSAHV
;
A
#
# COMPACT_ATOMS: atom_id res chain seq x y z
N MET A 1 21.93 -5.04 8.90
CA MET A 1 21.34 -5.91 9.95
C MET A 1 19.87 -5.52 10.06
N SER A 2 18.97 -6.48 9.94
CA SER A 2 17.52 -6.26 10.13
C SER A 2 17.27 -5.88 11.60
N ALA A 3 16.51 -4.83 11.85
CA ALA A 3 16.18 -4.40 13.21
C ALA A 3 15.12 -5.33 13.82
N THR A 4 15.17 -5.55 15.13
CA THR A 4 14.08 -6.21 15.86
C THR A 4 12.83 -5.34 15.74
N VAL A 5 11.67 -5.98 15.51
CA VAL A 5 10.39 -5.31 15.32
C VAL A 5 9.49 -5.55 16.52
N VAL A 6 8.86 -4.50 16.99
CA VAL A 6 7.73 -4.58 17.93
C VAL A 6 6.44 -4.25 17.20
N SER A 7 5.43 -5.10 17.38
CA SER A 7 4.14 -4.92 16.74
C SER A 7 2.99 -5.01 17.75
N SER A 8 1.90 -4.31 17.46
CA SER A 8 0.70 -4.25 18.33
C SER A 8 -0.56 -3.94 17.51
N GLU A 9 -1.68 -4.34 18.06
CA GLU A 9 -2.98 -3.82 17.60
C GLU A 9 -3.21 -2.45 18.25
N VAL A 10 -3.60 -1.48 17.44
CA VAL A 10 -3.91 -0.12 17.87
C VAL A 10 -5.27 0.31 17.32
N SER A 11 -5.84 1.37 17.86
CA SER A 11 -7.03 1.97 17.28
C SER A 11 -6.93 3.49 17.26
N TYR A 12 -7.65 4.10 16.31
CA TYR A 12 -7.79 5.55 16.20
C TYR A 12 -9.21 5.92 15.78
N ARG A 13 -9.61 7.16 16.09
CA ARG A 13 -10.93 7.67 15.76
C ARG A 13 -10.93 8.31 14.38
N CYS A 14 -11.81 7.82 13.49
CA CYS A 14 -12.09 8.40 12.18
C CYS A 14 -12.95 9.68 12.32
N PRO A 15 -13.02 10.53 11.26
CA PRO A 15 -13.78 11.80 11.33
C PRO A 15 -15.27 11.63 11.65
N ASP A 16 -15.88 10.50 11.27
CA ASP A 16 -17.27 10.16 11.57
C ASP A 16 -17.47 9.52 12.97
N GLY A 17 -16.40 9.45 13.78
CA GLY A 17 -16.41 8.89 15.13
C GLY A 17 -16.19 7.38 15.19
N PHE A 18 -16.06 6.68 14.05
CA PHE A 18 -15.76 5.25 14.03
C PHE A 18 -14.37 4.97 14.62
N GLU A 19 -14.26 3.91 15.44
CA GLU A 19 -12.99 3.45 15.98
C GLU A 19 -12.35 2.43 15.03
N MET A 20 -11.34 2.87 14.28
CA MET A 20 -10.63 2.06 13.31
C MET A 20 -9.56 1.22 14.01
N LYS A 21 -9.70 -0.11 13.92
CA LYS A 21 -8.65 -1.04 14.34
C LYS A 21 -7.54 -1.10 13.30
N SER A 22 -6.31 -1.17 13.76
CA SER A 22 -5.14 -1.16 12.89
C SER A 22 -4.02 -2.02 13.46
N TYR A 23 -3.15 -2.50 12.60
CA TYR A 23 -1.89 -3.13 12.99
C TYR A 23 -0.78 -2.09 12.92
N LEU A 24 0.04 -2.00 13.96
CA LEU A 24 1.22 -1.16 14.01
C LEU A 24 2.47 -2.03 14.12
N ALA A 25 3.47 -1.76 13.30
CA ALA A 25 4.80 -2.35 13.40
C ALA A 25 5.87 -1.24 13.38
N ARG A 26 6.90 -1.35 14.20
CA ARG A 26 8.00 -0.39 14.23
C ARG A 26 9.29 -1.05 14.73
N PRO A 27 10.46 -0.44 14.47
CA PRO A 27 11.69 -0.89 15.12
C PRO A 27 11.56 -0.83 16.65
N GLU A 28 12.13 -1.82 17.33
CA GLU A 28 12.13 -1.90 18.82
C GLU A 28 13.03 -0.83 19.45
N ARG A 29 14.08 -0.40 18.75
CA ARG A 29 15.05 0.59 19.23
C ARG A 29 14.41 1.95 19.51
N GLU A 30 15.00 2.73 20.37
CA GLU A 30 14.64 4.13 20.60
C GLU A 30 14.95 5.01 19.38
N GLY A 31 14.21 6.11 19.24
CA GLY A 31 14.38 7.11 18.19
C GLY A 31 13.08 7.40 17.44
N THR A 32 13.18 8.30 16.47
CA THR A 32 12.10 8.61 15.55
C THR A 32 12.34 7.93 14.20
N PHE A 33 11.25 7.47 13.56
CA PHE A 33 11.28 6.72 12.31
C PHE A 33 10.39 7.39 11.28
N PRO A 34 10.74 7.30 9.99
CA PRO A 34 9.79 7.65 8.95
C PRO A 34 8.52 6.80 9.08
N GLY A 35 7.37 7.41 8.84
CA GLY A 35 6.08 6.73 8.94
C GLY A 35 5.59 6.19 7.60
N VAL A 36 4.86 5.09 7.65
CA VAL A 36 4.21 4.49 6.49
C VAL A 36 2.76 4.15 6.80
N VAL A 37 1.85 4.65 5.98
CA VAL A 37 0.46 4.18 5.93
C VAL A 37 0.38 3.10 4.87
N LEU A 38 0.29 1.83 5.32
CA LEU A 38 0.22 0.65 4.46
C LEU A 38 -1.24 0.23 4.27
N ILE A 39 -1.71 0.24 3.03
CA ILE A 39 -3.10 -0.02 2.68
C ILE A 39 -3.24 -1.43 2.15
N ALA A 40 -4.01 -2.24 2.88
CA ALA A 40 -4.22 -3.65 2.54
C ALA A 40 -5.04 -3.83 1.26
N GLU A 41 -4.87 -4.98 0.63
CA GLU A 41 -5.70 -5.44 -0.46
C GLU A 41 -7.14 -5.78 -0.01
N ALA A 42 -8.02 -6.14 -0.96
CA ALA A 42 -9.44 -6.42 -0.72
C ALA A 42 -9.71 -7.53 0.31
N THR A 43 -8.72 -8.36 0.63
CA THR A 43 -8.81 -9.40 1.68
C THR A 43 -8.55 -8.87 3.10
N GLY A 44 -8.17 -7.60 3.24
CA GLY A 44 -7.98 -6.90 4.51
C GLY A 44 -6.64 -7.19 5.19
N VAL A 45 -6.58 -6.91 6.50
CA VAL A 45 -5.34 -7.03 7.31
C VAL A 45 -5.15 -8.47 7.77
N HIS A 46 -4.62 -9.31 6.89
CA HIS A 46 -4.31 -10.70 7.16
C HIS A 46 -2.81 -10.93 7.46
N ARG A 47 -2.42 -12.18 7.68
CA ARG A 47 -1.05 -12.56 8.06
C ARG A 47 0.03 -11.99 7.12
N GLU A 48 -0.19 -12.04 5.79
CA GLU A 48 0.80 -11.55 4.83
C GLU A 48 0.94 -10.04 4.86
N MET A 49 -0.16 -9.28 5.04
CA MET A 49 -0.08 -7.84 5.22
C MET A 49 0.69 -7.45 6.49
N LYS A 50 0.50 -8.21 7.58
CA LYS A 50 1.28 -8.04 8.81
C LYS A 50 2.76 -8.35 8.59
N ARG A 51 3.09 -9.46 7.89
CA ARG A 51 4.46 -9.81 7.52
C ARG A 51 5.13 -8.70 6.70
N ILE A 52 4.46 -8.19 5.68
CA ILE A 52 5.00 -7.09 4.86
C ILE A 52 5.22 -5.82 5.70
N ALA A 53 4.30 -5.51 6.62
CA ALA A 53 4.47 -4.39 7.55
C ALA A 53 5.70 -4.59 8.46
N ASP A 54 5.89 -5.81 8.97
CA ASP A 54 7.05 -6.17 9.80
C ASP A 54 8.37 -6.09 8.99
N ASP A 55 8.37 -6.53 7.72
CA ASP A 55 9.53 -6.43 6.83
C ASP A 55 9.93 -4.96 6.61
N ILE A 56 8.95 -4.08 6.34
CA ILE A 56 9.18 -2.64 6.18
C ILE A 56 9.63 -2.01 7.50
N ALA A 57 9.05 -2.43 8.63
CA ALA A 57 9.47 -1.97 9.96
C ALA A 57 10.90 -2.39 10.30
N SER A 58 11.31 -3.60 9.92
CA SER A 58 12.68 -4.10 10.10
C SER A 58 13.72 -3.28 9.33
N ALA A 59 13.29 -2.64 8.24
CA ALA A 59 14.10 -1.70 7.46
C ALA A 59 14.15 -0.28 8.05
N GLY A 60 13.45 -0.01 9.16
CA GLY A 60 13.57 1.24 9.91
C GLY A 60 12.37 2.17 9.84
N TYR A 61 11.21 1.71 9.43
CA TYR A 61 9.98 2.50 9.30
C TYR A 61 8.97 2.19 10.42
N ALA A 62 8.14 3.16 10.80
CA ALA A 62 6.96 2.95 11.62
C ALA A 62 5.74 2.78 10.71
N VAL A 63 5.15 1.58 10.69
CA VAL A 63 4.12 1.18 9.72
C VAL A 63 2.78 0.99 10.40
N ILE A 64 1.75 1.71 9.95
CA ILE A 64 0.36 1.46 10.34
C ILE A 64 -0.41 0.81 9.19
N VAL A 65 -1.17 -0.25 9.49
CA VAL A 65 -2.04 -0.95 8.54
C VAL A 65 -3.50 -0.83 8.99
N PRO A 66 -4.24 0.17 8.48
CA PRO A 66 -5.65 0.35 8.84
C PRO A 66 -6.53 -0.79 8.33
N ASN A 67 -7.44 -1.30 9.18
CA ASN A 67 -8.42 -2.29 8.74
C ASN A 67 -9.68 -1.61 8.19
N ILE A 68 -9.56 -0.98 7.03
CA ILE A 68 -10.65 -0.24 6.37
C ILE A 68 -11.88 -1.12 6.01
N PHE A 69 -11.74 -2.45 6.09
CA PHE A 69 -12.83 -3.41 5.90
C PHE A 69 -13.60 -3.74 7.20
N SER A 70 -13.18 -3.19 8.36
CA SER A 70 -13.80 -3.49 9.66
C SER A 70 -15.11 -2.74 9.94
N ARG A 71 -15.57 -1.88 9.02
CA ARG A 71 -16.78 -1.04 9.21
C ARG A 71 -18.12 -1.78 9.06
N GLY A 72 -18.10 -3.11 8.89
CA GLY A 72 -19.32 -3.90 8.77
C GLY A 72 -19.18 -5.10 7.85
N ASN A 73 -20.21 -5.36 7.03
CA ASN A 73 -20.15 -6.45 6.08
C ASN A 73 -19.09 -6.17 5.00
N VAL A 74 -18.17 -7.12 4.79
CA VAL A 74 -17.02 -7.00 3.87
C VAL A 74 -17.45 -6.65 2.44
N VAL A 75 -18.56 -7.20 1.94
CA VAL A 75 -19.05 -6.94 0.58
C VAL A 75 -19.49 -5.49 0.44
N PHE A 76 -20.25 -4.97 1.41
CA PHE A 76 -20.67 -3.55 1.39
C PHE A 76 -19.48 -2.61 1.57
N CYS A 77 -18.52 -2.97 2.44
CA CYS A 77 -17.28 -2.21 2.57
C CYS A 77 -16.51 -2.16 1.25
N LEU A 78 -16.35 -3.30 0.58
CA LEU A 78 -15.65 -3.37 -0.71
C LEU A 78 -16.33 -2.50 -1.78
N ILE A 79 -17.65 -2.60 -1.92
CA ILE A 79 -18.41 -1.77 -2.88
C ILE A 79 -18.20 -0.27 -2.59
N GLN A 80 -18.27 0.11 -1.32
CA GLN A 80 -18.05 1.51 -0.92
C GLN A 80 -16.61 1.96 -1.23
N LEU A 81 -15.61 1.17 -0.86
CA LEU A 81 -14.20 1.48 -1.12
C LEU A 81 -13.90 1.61 -2.62
N VAL A 82 -14.46 0.73 -3.46
CA VAL A 82 -14.33 0.85 -4.93
C VAL A 82 -14.96 2.14 -5.45
N ARG A 83 -16.11 2.57 -4.90
CA ARG A 83 -16.74 3.85 -5.25
C ARG A 83 -15.87 5.03 -4.80
N ASP A 84 -15.35 5.00 -3.59
CA ASP A 84 -14.49 6.05 -3.02
C ASP A 84 -13.20 6.17 -3.83
N LEU A 85 -12.58 5.05 -4.21
CA LEU A 85 -11.40 5.01 -5.06
C LEU A 85 -11.67 5.67 -6.42
N LYS A 86 -12.76 5.27 -7.11
CA LYS A 86 -13.13 5.85 -8.40
C LYS A 86 -13.50 7.33 -8.32
N ALA A 87 -14.04 7.77 -7.20
CA ALA A 87 -14.37 9.17 -6.93
C ALA A 87 -13.15 9.96 -6.41
N GLU A 88 -12.05 9.29 -6.08
CA GLU A 88 -10.83 9.84 -5.47
C GLU A 88 -11.13 10.63 -4.16
N ARG A 89 -12.20 10.27 -3.47
CA ARG A 89 -12.71 10.91 -2.26
C ARG A 89 -13.72 10.02 -1.56
N GLY A 90 -14.03 10.34 -0.33
CA GLY A 90 -15.05 9.67 0.47
C GLY A 90 -14.45 9.01 1.69
N ARG A 91 -15.29 8.23 2.38
CA ARG A 91 -14.97 7.68 3.69
C ARG A 91 -13.68 6.85 3.71
N GLY A 92 -13.41 6.08 2.66
CA GLY A 92 -12.18 5.30 2.56
C GLY A 92 -10.93 6.17 2.55
N VAL A 93 -10.96 7.30 1.83
CA VAL A 93 -9.86 8.28 1.81
C VAL A 93 -9.73 8.96 3.18
N ASP A 94 -10.87 9.38 3.78
CA ASP A 94 -10.89 10.04 5.09
C ASP A 94 -10.33 9.14 6.19
N ASP A 95 -10.65 7.83 6.17
CA ASP A 95 -10.14 6.83 7.10
C ASP A 95 -8.62 6.67 7.02
N LEU A 96 -8.08 6.68 5.81
CA LEU A 96 -6.64 6.58 5.56
C LEU A 96 -5.89 7.86 5.97
N LEU A 97 -6.49 9.02 5.73
CA LEU A 97 -5.95 10.30 6.21
C LEU A 97 -5.97 10.40 7.74
N ALA A 98 -7.00 9.82 8.39
CA ALA A 98 -7.06 9.70 9.84
C ALA A 98 -5.95 8.78 10.38
N ALA A 99 -5.61 7.68 9.68
CA ALA A 99 -4.46 6.84 10.01
C ALA A 99 -3.15 7.63 9.98
N ARG A 100 -2.94 8.44 8.93
CA ARG A 100 -1.78 9.34 8.85
C ARG A 100 -1.76 10.31 10.03
N THR A 101 -2.88 10.95 10.34
CA THR A 101 -2.97 11.91 11.46
C THR A 101 -2.64 11.24 12.79
N TRP A 102 -3.13 10.02 13.02
CA TRP A 102 -2.80 9.25 14.21
C TRP A 102 -1.31 8.91 14.27
N LEU A 103 -0.72 8.49 13.13
CA LEU A 103 0.69 8.14 13.05
C LEU A 103 1.59 9.35 13.37
N LEU A 104 1.25 10.52 12.86
CA LEU A 104 1.95 11.79 13.15
C LEU A 104 1.95 12.18 14.63
N ALA A 105 0.95 11.76 15.39
CA ALA A 105 0.84 12.04 16.82
C ALA A 105 1.72 11.11 17.68
N GLN A 106 2.38 10.12 17.07
CA GLN A 106 3.20 9.17 17.83
C GLN A 106 4.61 9.74 18.07
N PRO A 107 5.13 9.63 19.31
CA PRO A 107 6.43 10.22 19.66
C PRO A 107 7.63 9.57 18.95
N PHE A 108 7.43 8.38 18.36
CA PHE A 108 8.43 7.64 17.60
C PHE A 108 8.36 7.88 16.10
N VAL A 109 7.54 8.81 15.61
CA VAL A 109 7.37 9.09 14.18
C VAL A 109 7.99 10.45 13.83
N ASP A 110 8.77 10.47 12.76
CA ASP A 110 9.24 11.69 12.12
C ASP A 110 8.12 12.27 11.24
N ALA A 111 7.52 13.37 11.70
CA ALA A 111 6.35 13.96 11.07
C ALA A 111 6.60 14.48 9.64
N ASP A 112 7.83 14.80 9.30
CA ASP A 112 8.22 15.31 7.98
C ASP A 112 8.47 14.19 6.97
N ARG A 113 8.47 12.93 7.39
CA ARG A 113 8.87 11.78 6.60
C ARG A 113 7.79 10.69 6.60
N ILE A 114 6.69 10.94 5.89
CA ILE A 114 5.54 9.99 5.81
C ILE A 114 5.33 9.55 4.38
N ALA A 115 5.28 8.23 4.15
CA ALA A 115 4.91 7.60 2.89
C ALA A 115 3.53 6.91 2.97
N THR A 116 2.96 6.63 1.81
CA THR A 116 1.80 5.76 1.65
C THR A 116 2.13 4.61 0.71
N LEU A 117 1.72 3.41 1.06
CA LEU A 117 1.94 2.20 0.27
C LEU A 117 0.64 1.41 0.17
N GLY A 118 0.44 0.69 -0.92
CA GLY A 118 -0.75 -0.15 -1.01
C GLY A 118 -0.66 -1.28 -2.02
N PHE A 119 -1.55 -2.25 -1.85
CA PHE A 119 -1.62 -3.47 -2.64
C PHE A 119 -3.00 -3.61 -3.26
N CYS A 120 -3.09 -3.93 -4.55
CA CYS A 120 -4.37 -4.09 -5.26
C CYS A 120 -5.25 -2.83 -5.10
N LEU A 121 -6.44 -2.96 -4.54
CA LEU A 121 -7.30 -1.83 -4.18
C LEU A 121 -6.55 -0.77 -3.35
N GLY A 122 -5.73 -1.22 -2.42
CA GLY A 122 -4.88 -0.34 -1.59
C GLY A 122 -3.83 0.42 -2.40
N GLY A 123 -3.30 -0.18 -3.47
CA GLY A 123 -2.37 0.48 -4.39
C GLY A 123 -3.01 1.68 -5.09
N GLY A 124 -4.23 1.50 -5.60
CA GLY A 124 -5.02 2.61 -6.13
C GLY A 124 -5.25 3.72 -5.11
N PHE A 125 -5.59 3.39 -3.86
CA PHE A 125 -5.71 4.39 -2.79
C PHE A 125 -4.38 5.08 -2.49
N ALA A 126 -3.25 4.37 -2.51
CA ALA A 126 -1.94 4.98 -2.31
C ALA A 126 -1.65 6.04 -3.38
N LEU A 127 -2.01 5.78 -4.64
CA LEU A 127 -1.89 6.75 -5.72
C LEU A 127 -2.85 7.94 -5.58
N VAL A 128 -4.08 7.73 -5.09
CA VAL A 128 -5.01 8.83 -4.75
C VAL A 128 -4.44 9.69 -3.63
N LEU A 129 -3.89 9.06 -2.58
CA LEU A 129 -3.27 9.80 -1.46
C LEU A 129 -2.00 10.53 -1.87
N ALA A 130 -1.23 10.01 -2.84
CA ALA A 130 -0.04 10.68 -3.37
C ALA A 130 -0.33 12.12 -3.85
N LYS A 131 -1.53 12.36 -4.38
CA LYS A 131 -1.97 13.66 -4.92
C LYS A 131 -2.30 14.70 -3.86
N THR A 132 -2.40 14.31 -2.59
CA THR A 132 -2.85 15.21 -1.52
C THR A 132 -1.79 16.21 -1.05
N GLY A 133 -0.54 16.04 -1.45
CA GLY A 133 0.60 16.82 -0.95
C GLY A 133 0.99 16.50 0.50
N LEU A 134 0.36 15.48 1.10
CA LEU A 134 0.57 15.11 2.51
C LEU A 134 1.61 14.00 2.71
N PHE A 135 2.06 13.36 1.63
CA PHE A 135 3.02 12.27 1.65
C PHE A 135 4.27 12.63 0.87
N LYS A 136 5.43 12.09 1.28
CA LYS A 136 6.72 12.31 0.63
C LYS A 136 6.99 11.32 -0.49
N ALA A 137 6.41 10.12 -0.41
CA ALA A 137 6.47 9.11 -1.46
C ALA A 137 5.23 8.21 -1.41
N ALA A 138 4.92 7.59 -2.54
CA ALA A 138 3.86 6.59 -2.65
C ALA A 138 4.38 5.31 -3.30
N GLY A 139 3.93 4.16 -2.80
CA GLY A 139 4.20 2.84 -3.39
C GLY A 139 2.92 2.15 -3.83
N ASP A 140 2.89 1.74 -5.09
CA ASP A 140 1.77 1.02 -5.67
C ASP A 140 2.19 -0.38 -6.12
N PHE A 141 1.52 -1.39 -5.60
CA PHE A 141 1.67 -2.78 -6.02
C PHE A 141 0.38 -3.23 -6.69
N TYR A 142 0.44 -3.37 -8.02
CA TYR A 142 -0.67 -3.85 -8.86
C TYR A 142 -2.02 -3.18 -8.57
N GLY A 143 -2.02 -1.86 -8.28
CA GLY A 143 -3.23 -1.07 -8.10
C GLY A 143 -3.76 -0.48 -9.40
N ASP A 144 -5.01 -0.01 -9.36
CA ASP A 144 -5.64 0.70 -10.48
C ASP A 144 -5.36 2.21 -10.34
N PRO A 145 -4.54 2.81 -11.24
CA PRO A 145 -4.17 4.21 -11.10
C PRO A 145 -5.35 5.17 -11.36
N PRO A 146 -5.39 6.34 -10.69
CA PRO A 146 -6.32 7.39 -11.00
C PRO A 146 -6.05 7.95 -12.42
N LYS A 147 -7.02 8.68 -12.97
CA LYS A 147 -6.90 9.24 -14.32
C LYS A 147 -5.80 10.30 -14.46
N THR A 148 -5.54 11.04 -13.39
CA THR A 148 -4.50 12.07 -13.33
C THR A 148 -3.72 11.96 -12.04
N LEU A 149 -2.45 12.38 -12.08
CA LEU A 149 -1.55 12.40 -10.92
C LEU A 149 -1.08 13.83 -10.58
N ASP A 150 -1.90 14.82 -10.93
CA ASP A 150 -1.57 16.23 -10.65
C ASP A 150 -1.30 16.44 -9.16
N GLY A 151 -0.13 16.99 -8.84
CA GLY A 151 0.33 17.23 -7.47
C GLY A 151 0.86 16.01 -6.71
N ALA A 152 0.99 14.85 -7.37
CA ALA A 152 1.47 13.66 -6.69
C ALA A 152 2.96 13.77 -6.28
N CYS A 153 3.26 13.15 -5.13
CA CYS A 153 4.63 12.94 -4.68
C CYS A 153 5.34 11.85 -5.54
N PRO A 154 6.67 11.64 -5.38
CA PRO A 154 7.39 10.55 -6.02
C PRO A 154 6.72 9.18 -5.87
N ILE A 155 6.73 8.36 -6.93
CA ILE A 155 5.99 7.09 -7.00
C ILE A 155 6.90 5.93 -7.38
N VAL A 156 6.89 4.85 -6.59
CA VAL A 156 7.39 3.52 -6.99
C VAL A 156 6.21 2.61 -7.27
N ALA A 157 6.23 1.89 -8.41
CA ALA A 157 5.13 1.02 -8.79
C ALA A 157 5.60 -0.31 -9.38
N SER A 158 4.87 -1.39 -9.07
CA SER A 158 5.23 -2.76 -9.45
C SER A 158 4.01 -3.51 -9.96
N TYR A 159 4.11 -4.04 -11.19
CA TYR A 159 3.03 -4.74 -11.89
C TYR A 159 3.52 -6.03 -12.52
N GLY A 160 2.62 -6.97 -12.79
CA GLY A 160 2.90 -8.17 -13.56
C GLY A 160 2.32 -8.07 -14.98
N ASP A 161 3.00 -8.62 -15.99
CA ASP A 161 2.54 -8.58 -17.38
C ASP A 161 1.38 -9.56 -17.69
N LYS A 162 1.11 -10.49 -16.75
CA LYS A 162 -0.03 -11.42 -16.82
C LYS A 162 -1.24 -10.95 -16.02
N ASP A 163 -1.14 -9.80 -15.37
CA ASP A 163 -2.25 -9.21 -14.63
C ASP A 163 -3.20 -8.45 -15.58
N ASP A 164 -4.19 -9.14 -16.12
CA ASP A 164 -5.18 -8.55 -17.03
C ASP A 164 -6.05 -7.46 -16.37
N LEU A 165 -6.00 -7.34 -15.03
CA LEU A 165 -6.77 -6.34 -14.29
C LEU A 165 -6.10 -4.97 -14.29
N THR A 166 -4.78 -4.93 -14.10
CA THR A 166 -4.07 -3.66 -13.87
C THR A 166 -2.97 -3.37 -14.90
N PHE A 167 -2.35 -4.38 -15.49
CA PHE A 167 -1.34 -4.20 -16.52
C PHE A 167 -1.76 -3.32 -17.70
N PRO A 168 -3.01 -3.40 -18.22
CA PRO A 168 -3.47 -2.51 -19.30
C PRO A 168 -3.40 -1.01 -18.96
N HIS A 169 -3.35 -0.63 -17.69
CA HIS A 169 -3.30 0.75 -17.23
C HIS A 169 -1.87 1.30 -17.10
N VAL A 170 -0.85 0.44 -17.10
CA VAL A 170 0.57 0.83 -16.93
C VAL A 170 1.08 1.81 -17.99
N PRO A 171 0.74 1.67 -19.28
CA PRO A 171 1.17 2.66 -20.28
C PRO A 171 0.64 4.07 -20.00
N ALA A 172 -0.63 4.18 -19.57
CA ALA A 172 -1.24 5.45 -19.18
C ALA A 172 -0.59 6.04 -17.93
N LEU A 173 -0.31 5.21 -16.91
CA LEU A 173 0.42 5.62 -15.71
C LEU A 173 1.79 6.21 -16.07
N ARG A 174 2.57 5.51 -16.89
CA ARG A 174 3.90 5.99 -17.34
C ARG A 174 3.83 7.31 -18.11
N ALA A 175 2.84 7.44 -18.99
CA ALA A 175 2.64 8.66 -19.76
C ALA A 175 2.29 9.85 -18.84
N GLU A 176 1.47 9.62 -17.83
CA GLU A 176 1.07 10.65 -16.87
C GLU A 176 2.22 11.08 -15.96
N LEU A 177 3.02 10.12 -15.45
CA LEU A 177 4.22 10.40 -14.68
C LEU A 177 5.24 11.23 -15.47
N ALA A 178 5.44 10.88 -16.73
CA ALA A 178 6.32 11.63 -17.63
C ALA A 178 5.78 13.02 -17.95
N ARG A 179 4.45 13.16 -18.18
CA ARG A 179 3.80 14.45 -18.43
C ARG A 179 3.98 15.44 -17.29
N LEU A 180 3.97 14.95 -16.06
CA LEU A 180 4.04 15.75 -14.84
C LEU A 180 5.45 15.85 -14.26
N ASP A 181 6.45 15.23 -14.89
CA ASP A 181 7.84 15.16 -14.41
C ASP A 181 7.94 14.63 -12.96
N ILE A 182 7.10 13.64 -12.61
CA ILE A 182 7.09 13.04 -11.28
C ILE A 182 8.24 12.03 -11.19
N PRO A 183 9.14 12.14 -10.18
CA PRO A 183 10.17 11.13 -9.93
C PRO A 183 9.51 9.77 -9.71
N ASN A 184 9.93 8.76 -10.47
CA ASN A 184 9.28 7.47 -10.40
C ASN A 184 10.21 6.29 -10.72
N ASP A 185 9.80 5.10 -10.23
CA ASP A 185 10.36 3.81 -10.59
C ASP A 185 9.21 2.83 -10.87
N VAL A 186 8.81 2.69 -12.13
CA VAL A 186 7.72 1.80 -12.55
C VAL A 186 8.30 0.56 -13.21
N LYS A 187 8.13 -0.62 -12.62
CA LYS A 187 8.60 -1.92 -13.15
C LYS A 187 7.44 -2.87 -13.44
N VAL A 188 7.58 -3.57 -14.57
CA VAL A 188 6.69 -4.66 -14.95
C VAL A 188 7.50 -5.96 -14.94
N TYR A 189 7.00 -6.96 -14.24
CA TYR A 189 7.62 -8.28 -14.10
C TYR A 189 7.05 -9.24 -15.15
N PRO A 190 7.93 -9.88 -15.96
CA PRO A 190 7.49 -10.80 -17.01
C PRO A 190 6.95 -12.10 -16.43
N ASN A 191 5.85 -12.60 -16.99
CA ASN A 191 5.16 -13.84 -16.60
C ASN A 191 4.59 -13.85 -15.19
N VAL A 192 4.38 -12.68 -14.59
CA VAL A 192 3.86 -12.49 -13.23
C VAL A 192 2.42 -11.98 -13.30
N GLY A 193 1.53 -12.51 -12.45
CA GLY A 193 0.14 -12.09 -12.33
C GLY A 193 -0.12 -11.17 -11.15
N HIS A 194 -1.42 -10.92 -10.88
CA HIS A 194 -1.90 -10.09 -9.78
C HIS A 194 -1.53 -10.68 -8.41
N GLY A 195 -1.23 -9.85 -7.42
CA GLY A 195 -1.03 -10.29 -6.03
C GLY A 195 0.27 -11.06 -5.80
N PHE A 196 1.29 -10.86 -6.63
CA PHE A 196 2.54 -11.61 -6.57
C PHE A 196 3.36 -11.42 -5.28
N MET A 197 3.05 -10.41 -4.48
CA MET A 197 3.69 -10.15 -3.19
C MET A 197 3.19 -11.05 -2.06
N ASN A 198 2.02 -11.69 -2.22
CA ASN A 198 1.32 -12.38 -1.16
C ASN A 198 1.43 -13.90 -1.27
N VAL A 199 2.02 -14.52 -0.25
CA VAL A 199 2.04 -15.99 -0.14
C VAL A 199 0.63 -16.50 0.11
N GLN A 200 0.14 -17.37 -0.75
CA GLN A 200 -1.20 -17.93 -0.62
C GLN A 200 -1.27 -18.93 0.55
N PRO A 201 -2.42 -18.99 1.28
CA PRO A 201 -2.55 -19.83 2.48
C PRO A 201 -2.38 -21.33 2.21
N ASN A 202 -2.61 -21.77 0.98
CA ASN A 202 -2.36 -23.14 0.54
C ASN A 202 -2.13 -23.22 -0.98
N ALA A 203 -1.53 -24.33 -1.42
CA ALA A 203 -1.19 -24.55 -2.83
C ALA A 203 -2.42 -24.61 -3.76
N LEU A 204 -3.57 -25.10 -3.27
CA LEU A 204 -4.81 -25.17 -4.05
C LEU A 204 -5.33 -23.77 -4.36
N MET A 205 -5.33 -22.87 -3.38
CA MET A 205 -5.72 -21.46 -3.58
C MET A 205 -4.79 -20.78 -4.58
N GLY A 206 -3.47 -20.96 -4.45
CA GLY A 206 -2.49 -20.43 -5.39
C GLY A 206 -2.70 -20.97 -6.82
N LEU A 207 -3.07 -22.25 -6.97
CA LEU A 207 -3.39 -22.82 -8.27
C LEU A 207 -4.67 -22.21 -8.85
N LEU A 208 -5.75 -22.08 -8.04
CA LEU A 208 -7.01 -21.52 -8.50
C LEU A 208 -6.89 -20.07 -8.95
N LEU A 209 -6.11 -19.26 -8.24
CA LEU A 209 -5.88 -17.84 -8.57
C LEU A 209 -5.21 -17.65 -9.94
N ARG A 210 -4.40 -18.62 -10.41
CA ARG A 210 -3.80 -18.57 -11.75
C ARG A 210 -4.82 -18.61 -12.90
N TYR A 211 -6.02 -19.11 -12.63
CA TYR A 211 -7.10 -19.18 -13.61
C TYR A 211 -8.13 -18.04 -13.46
N THR A 212 -7.87 -17.09 -12.55
CA THR A 212 -8.68 -15.86 -12.45
C THR A 212 -8.19 -14.83 -13.48
N PRO A 213 -8.97 -13.77 -13.80
CA PRO A 213 -8.58 -12.72 -14.74
C PRO A 213 -7.26 -12.01 -14.41
N GLY A 214 -6.84 -12.00 -13.14
CA GLY A 214 -5.54 -11.45 -12.72
C GLY A 214 -4.38 -12.45 -12.81
N HIS A 215 -4.62 -13.72 -13.16
CA HIS A 215 -3.60 -14.79 -13.15
C HIS A 215 -2.77 -14.80 -11.85
N GLY A 216 -3.44 -14.60 -10.71
CA GLY A 216 -2.83 -14.33 -9.41
C GLY A 216 -1.94 -15.46 -8.89
N GLY A 217 -0.97 -15.11 -8.08
CA GLY A 217 -0.11 -16.07 -7.41
C GLY A 217 1.21 -15.44 -6.95
N TYR A 218 1.74 -15.93 -5.84
CA TYR A 218 3.03 -15.49 -5.31
C TYR A 218 4.16 -15.81 -6.28
N ASP A 219 4.98 -14.82 -6.57
CA ASP A 219 6.25 -14.98 -7.26
C ASP A 219 7.37 -14.40 -6.39
N ARG A 220 8.21 -15.31 -5.88
CA ARG A 220 9.26 -14.94 -4.93
C ARG A 220 10.26 -13.95 -5.51
N SER A 221 10.72 -14.18 -6.74
CA SER A 221 11.74 -13.34 -7.36
C SER A 221 11.22 -11.92 -7.60
N ALA A 222 9.98 -11.80 -8.10
CA ALA A 222 9.33 -10.52 -8.29
C ALA A 222 9.04 -9.82 -6.96
N ALA A 223 8.62 -10.57 -5.93
CA ALA A 223 8.33 -10.02 -4.61
C ALA A 223 9.60 -9.51 -3.91
N ASP A 224 10.68 -10.27 -3.94
CA ASP A 224 11.96 -9.90 -3.32
C ASP A 224 12.52 -8.63 -4.01
N ASP A 225 12.56 -8.58 -5.33
CA ASP A 225 13.01 -7.41 -6.10
C ASP A 225 12.09 -6.19 -5.90
N ALA A 226 10.77 -6.38 -5.88
CA ALA A 226 9.82 -5.28 -5.66
C ALA A 226 9.96 -4.67 -4.25
N MET A 227 10.22 -5.49 -3.23
CA MET A 227 10.50 -5.02 -1.88
C MET A 227 11.84 -4.27 -1.79
N GLU A 228 12.90 -4.78 -2.41
CA GLU A 228 14.21 -4.11 -2.46
C GLU A 228 14.10 -2.73 -3.12
N ARG A 229 13.43 -2.65 -4.26
CA ARG A 229 13.17 -1.39 -4.98
C ARG A 229 12.35 -0.42 -4.15
N LEU A 230 11.29 -0.91 -3.49
CA LEU A 230 10.48 -0.11 -2.57
C LEU A 230 11.35 0.53 -1.49
N LEU A 231 12.13 -0.27 -0.77
CA LEU A 231 12.95 0.20 0.35
C LEU A 231 14.04 1.19 -0.12
N SER A 232 14.66 0.92 -1.27
CA SER A 232 15.61 1.84 -1.91
C SER A 232 14.95 3.18 -2.27
N PHE A 233 13.76 3.14 -2.86
CA PHE A 233 13.01 4.33 -3.25
C PHE A 233 12.56 5.15 -2.03
N LEU A 234 12.04 4.49 -0.99
CA LEU A 234 11.68 5.16 0.26
C LEU A 234 12.90 5.82 0.91
N SER A 235 14.05 5.14 0.94
CA SER A 235 15.29 5.70 1.50
C SER A 235 15.76 6.97 0.77
N ALA A 236 15.43 7.13 -0.49
CA ALA A 236 15.81 8.28 -1.30
C ALA A 236 14.82 9.47 -1.17
N HIS A 237 13.56 9.22 -0.81
CA HIS A 237 12.50 10.23 -0.86
C HIS A 237 11.82 10.49 0.49
N VAL A 238 12.03 9.61 1.47
CA VAL A 238 11.45 9.63 2.82
C VAL A 238 12.54 9.53 3.88
#